data_8ddeb9898c734e42b6033d8990a620fe
#
_entry.id   8ddeb9898c734e42b6033d8990a620fe
#
_cell.length_a   1.000
_cell.length_b   1.000
_cell.length_c   1.000
_cell.angle_alpha   90.00
_cell.angle_beta   90.00
_cell.angle_gamma   90.00
#
_symmetry.space_group_name_H-M   'P 1'
#
loop_
_entity.id
_entity.type
_entity.pdbx_description
1 polymer ?
#
loop_
_entity_poly.entity_id
_entity_poly.type
_entity_poly.pdbx_seq_one_letter_code
_entity_poly.pdbx_strand_id
1 'polypeptide(L)'
;FEVLGGTYLSGDEVLQAHLHDGLVHSVVTKNLGHHYLEADHFLLASGGIFSKGLKSNPFRVFEPVFGLDVRQTEDRSGWYSPDFMADQPYMQFGVETDQALHPLIGGSPVRNLFAIGSVLGNTRKEEYGTAAGLAIRSAFAAVDQILSR
;
A
#
# COMPACT_ATOMS: atom_id res chain seq x y z
N PHE A 1 -4.86 20.53 -6.52
CA PHE A 1 -3.60 20.04 -5.95
C PHE A 1 -2.46 21.00 -6.32
N GLU A 2 -2.14 21.22 -7.58
CA GLU A 2 -1.07 22.14 -8.05
C GLU A 2 -1.28 23.58 -7.62
N VAL A 3 -2.53 24.06 -7.58
CA VAL A 3 -2.89 25.41 -7.09
C VAL A 3 -2.44 25.64 -5.62
N LEU A 4 -2.28 24.54 -4.86
CA LEU A 4 -1.78 24.56 -3.48
C LEU A 4 -0.27 24.28 -3.39
N GLY A 5 0.46 24.33 -4.51
CA GLY A 5 1.90 24.10 -4.55
C GLY A 5 2.32 22.63 -4.67
N GLY A 6 1.38 21.72 -4.88
CA GLY A 6 1.70 20.30 -5.09
C GLY A 6 2.29 20.06 -6.48
N THR A 7 3.18 19.07 -6.59
CA THR A 7 3.76 18.62 -7.85
C THR A 7 3.16 17.28 -8.26
N TYR A 8 2.66 17.18 -9.49
CA TYR A 8 2.11 15.95 -10.05
C TYR A 8 3.04 15.39 -11.15
N LEU A 9 3.57 14.20 -10.93
CA LEU A 9 4.45 13.51 -11.87
C LEU A 9 3.62 12.49 -12.68
N SER A 10 3.01 12.97 -13.75
CA SER A 10 2.16 12.15 -14.61
C SER A 10 2.97 11.09 -15.35
N GLY A 11 2.46 9.84 -15.38
CA GLY A 11 3.10 8.73 -16.09
C GLY A 11 4.40 8.25 -15.47
N ASP A 12 4.68 8.63 -14.23
CA ASP A 12 5.82 8.13 -13.47
C ASP A 12 5.45 6.95 -12.56
N GLU A 13 6.43 6.16 -12.19
CA GLU A 13 6.29 4.98 -11.34
C GLU A 13 7.43 4.97 -10.30
N VAL A 14 7.08 4.77 -9.03
CA VAL A 14 8.09 4.54 -7.98
C VAL A 14 8.65 3.13 -8.15
N LEU A 15 9.96 3.04 -8.33
CA LEU A 15 10.66 1.77 -8.58
C LEU A 15 11.27 1.18 -7.31
N GLN A 16 11.76 2.04 -6.42
CA GLN A 16 12.51 1.63 -5.24
C GLN A 16 12.35 2.65 -4.12
N ALA A 17 12.41 2.17 -2.89
CA ALA A 17 12.50 2.98 -1.68
C ALA A 17 13.79 2.65 -0.92
N HIS A 18 14.38 3.66 -0.29
CA HIS A 18 15.51 3.51 0.63
C HIS A 18 14.99 3.64 2.07
N LEU A 19 15.08 2.52 2.79
CA LEU A 19 14.63 2.42 4.18
C LEU A 19 15.82 2.17 5.09
N HIS A 20 15.83 2.86 6.23
CA HIS A 20 16.79 2.64 7.31
C HIS A 20 16.13 2.96 8.66
N ASP A 21 16.43 2.18 9.70
CA ASP A 21 15.91 2.38 11.06
C ASP A 21 14.38 2.51 11.18
N GLY A 22 13.63 1.78 10.33
CA GLY A 22 12.17 1.81 10.32
C GLY A 22 11.58 3.10 9.77
N LEU A 23 12.34 3.81 8.92
CA LEU A 23 11.91 5.02 8.22
C LEU A 23 12.21 4.89 6.72
N VAL A 24 11.36 5.48 5.90
CA VAL A 24 11.64 5.76 4.49
C VAL A 24 12.41 7.07 4.42
N HIS A 25 13.59 7.05 3.84
CA HIS A 25 14.40 8.24 3.60
C HIS A 25 14.15 8.86 2.25
N SER A 26 14.02 8.03 1.24
CA SER A 26 13.78 8.49 -0.13
C SER A 26 13.15 7.43 -0.99
N VAL A 27 12.59 7.85 -2.11
CA VAL A 27 12.12 6.97 -3.18
C VAL A 27 12.76 7.38 -4.51
N VAL A 28 12.88 6.41 -5.41
CA VAL A 28 13.39 6.60 -6.77
C VAL A 28 12.26 6.30 -7.74
N THR A 29 12.08 7.16 -8.74
CA THR A 29 11.08 6.98 -9.77
C THR A 29 11.70 6.68 -11.13
N LYS A 30 10.91 6.11 -12.01
CA LYS A 30 11.35 5.71 -13.35
C LYS A 30 11.82 6.89 -14.19
N ASN A 31 11.12 8.02 -14.15
CA ASN A 31 11.37 9.15 -15.03
C ASN A 31 12.41 10.13 -14.48
N LEU A 32 12.59 10.17 -13.15
CA LEU A 32 13.58 11.03 -12.51
C LEU A 32 14.98 10.39 -12.42
N GLY A 33 15.12 9.13 -12.83
CA GLY A 33 16.40 8.44 -12.89
C GLY A 33 17.09 8.35 -11.53
N HIS A 34 18.23 9.02 -11.38
CA HIS A 34 19.03 8.98 -10.14
C HIS A 34 18.64 10.05 -9.11
N HIS A 35 17.58 10.83 -9.35
CA HIS A 35 17.11 11.81 -8.37
C HIS A 35 16.30 11.12 -7.27
N TYR A 36 16.71 11.34 -6.03
CA TYR A 36 16.01 10.86 -4.85
C TYR A 36 14.94 11.86 -4.45
N LEU A 37 13.71 11.37 -4.29
CA LEU A 37 12.64 12.17 -3.72
C LEU A 37 12.59 11.90 -2.21
N GLU A 38 12.85 12.92 -1.42
CA GLU A 38 12.84 12.89 0.04
C GLU A 38 11.60 13.58 0.57
N ALA A 39 11.07 13.08 1.68
CA ALA A 39 9.94 13.67 2.38
C ALA A 39 9.93 13.25 3.85
N ASP A 40 9.27 14.04 4.69
CA ASP A 40 9.06 13.69 6.10
C ASP A 40 8.05 12.54 6.23
N HIS A 41 7.04 12.50 5.36
CA HIS A 41 5.98 11.49 5.35
C HIS A 41 5.70 10.96 3.93
N PHE A 42 5.40 9.69 3.85
CA PHE A 42 5.04 8.99 2.62
C PHE A 42 3.65 8.37 2.75
N LEU A 43 2.84 8.46 1.69
CA LEU A 43 1.54 7.80 1.63
C LEU A 43 1.52 6.80 0.47
N LEU A 44 1.34 5.52 0.79
CA LEU A 44 1.21 4.43 -0.17
C LEU A 44 -0.27 4.24 -0.54
N ALA A 45 -0.64 4.71 -1.73
CA ALA A 45 -1.98 4.61 -2.29
C ALA A 45 -2.01 3.82 -3.61
N SER A 46 -1.10 2.84 -3.76
CA SER A 46 -0.85 2.10 -5.01
C SER A 46 -1.99 1.17 -5.43
N GLY A 47 -2.96 0.94 -4.55
CA GLY A 47 -4.05 0.01 -4.78
C GLY A 47 -3.67 -1.45 -4.52
N GLY A 48 -4.62 -2.35 -4.74
CA GLY A 48 -4.44 -3.80 -4.53
C GLY A 48 -3.87 -4.53 -5.75
N ILE A 49 -4.20 -5.83 -5.86
CA ILE A 49 -3.71 -6.70 -6.95
C ILE A 49 -4.14 -6.19 -8.32
N PHE A 50 -5.39 -5.78 -8.49
CA PHE A 50 -5.91 -5.30 -9.78
C PHE A 50 -5.28 -3.99 -10.25
N SER A 51 -4.87 -3.15 -9.31
CA SER A 51 -4.17 -1.88 -9.59
C SER A 51 -2.66 -2.03 -9.68
N LYS A 52 -2.14 -3.26 -9.56
CA LYS A 52 -0.70 -3.59 -9.56
C LYS A 52 0.10 -3.01 -8.39
N GLY A 53 -0.57 -2.49 -7.36
CA GLY A 53 0.08 -2.11 -6.10
C GLY A 53 0.60 -3.31 -5.32
N LEU A 54 -0.03 -4.48 -5.54
CA LEU A 54 0.48 -5.77 -5.13
C LEU A 54 0.78 -6.61 -6.36
N LYS A 55 1.87 -7.36 -6.32
CA LYS A 55 2.27 -8.33 -7.35
C LYS A 55 2.26 -9.73 -6.78
N SER A 56 2.16 -10.74 -7.63
CA SER A 56 2.23 -12.14 -7.22
C SER A 56 3.22 -12.93 -8.08
N ASN A 57 3.82 -13.92 -7.46
CA ASN A 57 4.53 -14.99 -8.13
C ASN A 57 3.89 -16.35 -7.75
N PRO A 58 4.42 -17.51 -8.20
CA PRO A 58 3.85 -18.79 -7.83
C PRO A 58 3.79 -19.10 -6.33
N PHE A 59 4.54 -18.38 -5.49
CA PHE A 59 4.73 -18.71 -4.07
C PHE A 59 4.10 -17.69 -3.13
N ARG A 60 4.02 -16.40 -3.54
CA ARG A 60 3.52 -15.34 -2.66
C ARG A 60 2.97 -14.14 -3.41
N VAL A 61 2.14 -13.36 -2.71
CA VAL A 61 1.79 -11.99 -3.05
C VAL A 61 2.76 -11.07 -2.30
N PHE A 62 3.19 -9.98 -2.91
CA PHE A 62 4.17 -9.06 -2.31
C PHE A 62 3.94 -7.62 -2.76
N GLU A 63 4.34 -6.69 -1.93
CA GLU A 63 4.41 -5.27 -2.26
C GLU A 63 5.79 -4.99 -2.90
N PRO A 64 5.84 -4.42 -4.13
CA PRO A 64 7.06 -4.45 -4.94
C PRO A 64 8.07 -3.35 -4.65
N VAL A 65 7.72 -2.28 -3.91
CA VAL A 65 8.55 -1.08 -3.74
C VAL A 65 9.27 -1.05 -2.40
N PHE A 66 8.52 -1.27 -1.32
CA PHE A 66 9.02 -1.15 0.06
C PHE A 66 9.31 -2.52 0.69
N GLY A 67 8.80 -3.61 0.11
CA GLY A 67 8.96 -4.96 0.66
C GLY A 67 8.15 -5.19 1.93
N LEU A 68 6.95 -4.61 2.00
CA LEU A 68 6.06 -4.66 3.15
C LEU A 68 5.49 -6.06 3.40
N ASP A 69 5.14 -6.33 4.64
CA ASP A 69 4.42 -7.53 5.02
C ASP A 69 3.03 -7.53 4.38
N VAL A 70 2.70 -8.61 3.68
CA VAL A 70 1.43 -8.77 2.97
C VAL A 70 0.66 -9.92 3.59
N ARG A 71 -0.54 -9.62 4.05
CA ARG A 71 -1.49 -10.65 4.48
C ARG A 71 -1.97 -11.45 3.28
N GLN A 72 -1.78 -12.76 3.35
CA GLN A 72 -2.21 -13.71 2.33
C GLN A 72 -2.40 -15.08 2.95
N THR A 73 -3.08 -15.98 2.25
CA THR A 73 -3.09 -17.41 2.57
C THR A 73 -1.78 -18.03 2.09
N GLU A 74 -1.09 -18.79 2.94
CA GLU A 74 0.21 -19.39 2.63
C GLU A 74 0.10 -20.38 1.47
N ASP A 75 -0.91 -21.28 1.52
CA ASP A 75 -1.16 -22.23 0.45
C ASP A 75 -1.88 -21.55 -0.72
N ARG A 76 -1.26 -21.62 -1.90
CA ARG A 76 -1.83 -21.09 -3.14
C ARG A 76 -3.19 -21.67 -3.50
N SER A 77 -3.49 -22.91 -3.12
CA SER A 77 -4.80 -23.53 -3.36
C SER A 77 -5.92 -22.79 -2.62
N GLY A 78 -5.60 -22.12 -1.52
CA GLY A 78 -6.50 -21.27 -0.75
C GLY A 78 -6.62 -19.83 -1.24
N TRP A 79 -5.99 -19.45 -2.36
CA TRP A 79 -6.06 -18.07 -2.86
C TRP A 79 -7.37 -17.76 -3.53
N TYR A 80 -8.04 -18.73 -4.09
CA TYR A 80 -9.31 -18.56 -4.81
C TYR A 80 -10.31 -19.66 -4.44
N SER A 81 -11.59 -19.37 -4.58
CA SER A 81 -12.65 -20.36 -4.56
C SER A 81 -12.96 -20.84 -5.98
N PRO A 82 -13.12 -22.16 -6.20
CA PRO A 82 -13.58 -22.67 -7.50
C PRO A 82 -15.02 -22.24 -7.85
N ASP A 83 -15.82 -21.91 -6.85
CA ASP A 83 -17.13 -21.29 -7.06
C ASP A 83 -16.93 -19.79 -7.32
N PHE A 84 -17.21 -19.37 -8.54
CA PHE A 84 -17.06 -17.97 -8.97
C PHE A 84 -17.92 -16.98 -8.18
N MET A 85 -19.07 -17.43 -7.67
CA MET A 85 -20.00 -16.60 -6.90
C MET A 85 -19.68 -16.56 -5.40
N ALA A 86 -18.77 -17.41 -4.94
CA ALA A 86 -18.32 -17.40 -3.55
C ALA A 86 -17.32 -16.27 -3.28
N ASP A 87 -17.18 -15.90 -1.99
CA ASP A 87 -16.15 -15.00 -1.53
C ASP A 87 -14.77 -15.49 -1.99
N GLN A 88 -14.02 -14.59 -2.61
CA GLN A 88 -12.70 -14.91 -3.13
C GLN A 88 -11.61 -14.47 -2.12
N PRO A 89 -10.82 -15.39 -1.54
CA PRO A 89 -9.84 -15.07 -0.50
C PRO A 89 -8.80 -14.03 -0.91
N TYR A 90 -8.35 -14.02 -2.19
CA TYR A 90 -7.37 -13.07 -2.69
C TYR A 90 -7.85 -11.60 -2.62
N MET A 91 -9.16 -11.36 -2.55
CA MET A 91 -9.72 -10.01 -2.41
C MET A 91 -9.38 -9.36 -1.07
N GLN A 92 -9.09 -10.17 -0.05
CA GLN A 92 -8.70 -9.71 1.28
C GLN A 92 -7.19 -9.53 1.42
N PHE A 93 -6.41 -9.92 0.43
CA PHE A 93 -4.96 -9.78 0.47
C PHE A 93 -4.57 -8.30 0.39
N GLY A 94 -3.57 -7.92 1.16
CA GLY A 94 -3.12 -6.54 1.23
C GLY A 94 -2.02 -6.36 2.26
N VAL A 95 -1.49 -5.15 2.30
CA VAL A 95 -0.44 -4.76 3.23
C VAL A 95 -0.96 -4.81 4.67
N GLU A 96 -0.16 -5.40 5.56
CA GLU A 96 -0.42 -5.39 7.00
C GLU A 96 0.01 -4.07 7.61
N THR A 97 -0.82 -3.52 8.50
CA THR A 97 -0.55 -2.25 9.18
C THR A 97 -0.82 -2.35 10.67
N ASP A 98 -0.22 -1.44 11.42
CA ASP A 98 -0.65 -1.13 12.78
C ASP A 98 -1.96 -0.32 12.79
N GLN A 99 -2.43 0.07 13.99
CA GLN A 99 -3.66 0.84 14.16
C GLN A 99 -3.57 2.29 13.63
N ALA A 100 -2.36 2.81 13.47
CA ALA A 100 -2.08 4.13 12.93
C ALA A 100 -1.86 4.13 11.41
N LEU A 101 -2.12 3.00 10.74
CA LEU A 101 -1.93 2.77 9.30
C LEU A 101 -0.45 2.73 8.85
N HIS A 102 0.50 2.57 9.79
CA HIS A 102 1.88 2.31 9.43
C HIS A 102 2.05 0.88 8.93
N PRO A 103 2.52 0.66 7.71
CA PRO A 103 2.75 -0.68 7.20
C PRO A 103 3.93 -1.35 7.90
N LEU A 104 3.91 -2.68 7.94
CA LEU A 104 4.86 -3.50 8.67
C LEU A 104 5.94 -4.06 7.73
N ILE A 105 7.15 -4.21 8.26
CA ILE A 105 8.24 -5.01 7.68
C ILE A 105 8.77 -5.93 8.80
N GLY A 106 8.62 -7.24 8.62
CA GLY A 106 9.00 -8.22 9.65
C GLY A 106 8.28 -7.97 10.98
N GLY A 107 7.02 -7.55 10.93
CA GLY A 107 6.19 -7.21 12.10
C GLY A 107 6.49 -5.86 12.74
N SER A 108 7.45 -5.07 12.23
CA SER A 108 7.81 -3.75 12.76
C SER A 108 7.26 -2.63 11.90
N PRO A 109 6.64 -1.57 12.47
CA PRO A 109 6.05 -0.50 11.70
C PRO A 109 7.07 0.44 11.07
N VAL A 110 6.82 0.85 9.81
CA VAL A 110 7.56 1.91 9.12
C VAL A 110 6.91 3.25 9.46
N ARG A 111 7.52 3.99 10.40
CA ARG A 111 6.88 5.07 11.17
C ARG A 111 6.49 6.33 10.38
N ASN A 112 7.09 6.58 9.23
CA ASN A 112 6.78 7.73 8.37
C ASN A 112 6.11 7.33 7.05
N LEU A 113 5.71 6.05 6.91
CA LEU A 113 4.94 5.55 5.79
C LEU A 113 3.53 5.22 6.26
N PHE A 114 2.53 5.59 5.47
CA PHE A 114 1.11 5.30 5.73
C PHE A 114 0.53 4.55 4.53
N ALA A 115 -0.06 3.39 4.77
CA ALA A 115 -0.79 2.66 3.73
C ALA A 115 -2.27 3.06 3.75
N ILE A 116 -2.82 3.43 2.59
CA ILE A 116 -4.19 3.92 2.47
C ILE A 116 -4.92 3.31 1.27
N GLY A 117 -6.23 3.23 1.36
CA GLY A 117 -7.07 2.74 0.27
C GLY A 117 -6.98 1.23 0.07
N SER A 118 -7.10 0.79 -1.18
CA SER A 118 -7.25 -0.63 -1.51
C SER A 118 -5.96 -1.46 -1.43
N VAL A 119 -4.82 -0.89 -1.08
CA VAL A 119 -3.60 -1.65 -0.74
C VAL A 119 -3.71 -2.33 0.62
N LEU A 120 -4.59 -1.83 1.52
CA LEU A 120 -4.79 -2.36 2.86
C LEU A 120 -5.34 -3.79 2.82
N GLY A 121 -4.76 -4.67 3.62
CA GLY A 121 -5.22 -6.04 3.82
C GLY A 121 -6.40 -6.13 4.79
N ASN A 122 -7.00 -7.33 4.84
CA ASN A 122 -8.10 -7.67 5.75
C ASN A 122 -9.32 -6.73 5.65
N THR A 123 -9.59 -6.25 4.45
CA THR A 123 -10.75 -5.38 4.18
C THR A 123 -11.65 -6.06 3.15
N ARG A 124 -12.95 -6.14 3.42
CA ARG A 124 -13.96 -6.71 2.51
C ARG A 124 -14.49 -5.66 1.53
N LYS A 125 -13.61 -5.00 0.83
CA LYS A 125 -13.87 -3.80 0.01
C LYS A 125 -14.80 -4.08 -1.17
N GLU A 126 -14.62 -5.22 -1.82
CA GLU A 126 -15.40 -5.59 -3.00
C GLU A 126 -16.75 -6.19 -2.63
N GLU A 127 -16.80 -6.97 -1.55
CA GLU A 127 -18.01 -7.63 -1.06
C GLU A 127 -19.13 -6.63 -0.71
N TYR A 128 -18.75 -5.48 -0.13
CA TYR A 128 -19.72 -4.48 0.32
C TYR A 128 -19.72 -3.20 -0.52
N GLY A 129 -18.99 -3.15 -1.63
CA GLY A 129 -18.85 -1.92 -2.42
C GLY A 129 -18.21 -0.76 -1.65
N THR A 130 -17.42 -1.05 -0.61
CA THR A 130 -16.90 -0.04 0.32
C THR A 130 -15.51 0.51 -0.07
N ALA A 131 -14.98 0.12 -1.24
CA ALA A 131 -13.63 0.51 -1.66
C ALA A 131 -13.39 2.03 -1.64
N ALA A 132 -14.36 2.81 -2.14
CA ALA A 132 -14.27 4.28 -2.12
C ALA A 132 -14.33 4.83 -0.68
N GLY A 133 -15.22 4.30 0.14
CA GLY A 133 -15.33 4.68 1.57
C GLY A 133 -14.05 4.36 2.34
N LEU A 134 -13.46 3.20 2.11
CA LEU A 134 -12.18 2.82 2.69
C LEU A 134 -11.07 3.79 2.28
N ALA A 135 -10.98 4.13 0.98
CA ALA A 135 -9.96 5.04 0.47
C ALA A 135 -10.07 6.42 1.12
N ILE A 136 -11.28 6.98 1.19
CA ILE A 136 -11.53 8.28 1.80
C ILE A 136 -11.20 8.23 3.30
N ARG A 137 -11.76 7.27 4.03
CA ARG A 137 -11.58 7.16 5.48
C ARG A 137 -10.11 6.97 5.86
N SER A 138 -9.39 6.07 5.17
CA SER A 138 -7.97 5.83 5.47
C SER A 138 -7.09 7.03 5.13
N ALA A 139 -7.42 7.78 4.05
CA ALA A 139 -6.71 9.00 3.71
C ALA A 139 -6.86 10.07 4.80
N PHE A 140 -8.09 10.33 5.27
CA PHE A 140 -8.32 11.26 6.38
C PHE A 140 -7.62 10.80 7.67
N ALA A 141 -7.72 9.52 8.02
CA ALA A 141 -7.06 8.99 9.21
C ALA A 141 -5.54 9.16 9.16
N ALA A 142 -4.91 8.92 8.01
CA ALA A 142 -3.47 9.12 7.84
C ALA A 142 -3.08 10.60 7.96
N VAL A 143 -3.85 11.51 7.34
CA VAL A 143 -3.59 12.96 7.43
C VAL A 143 -3.76 13.45 8.87
N ASP A 144 -4.78 13.01 9.59
CA ASP A 144 -4.98 13.36 11.00
C ASP A 144 -3.79 12.91 11.87
N GLN A 145 -3.22 11.73 11.60
CA GLN A 145 -2.02 11.25 12.29
C GLN A 145 -0.78 12.13 11.97
N ILE A 146 -0.64 12.59 10.74
CA ILE A 146 0.47 13.46 10.32
C ILE A 146 0.36 14.83 10.97
N LEU A 147 -0.84 15.41 11.00
CA LEU A 147 -1.07 16.76 11.53
C LEU A 147 -1.13 16.84 13.06
N SER A 148 -1.34 15.73 13.76
CA SER A 148 -1.41 15.67 15.22
C SER A 148 -0.05 15.48 15.90
N ARG A 149 1.03 15.44 15.15
CA ARG A 149 2.43 15.36 15.62
C ARG A 149 3.10 16.77 15.59
#